data_906857d5d2e228e1f0b28338ce960640
#
_entry.id   906857d5d2e228e1f0b28338ce960640
#
_cell.length_a   1.000
_cell.length_b   1.000
_cell.length_c   1.000
_cell.angle_alpha   90.00
_cell.angle_beta   90.00
_cell.angle_gamma   90.00
#
_symmetry.space_group_name_H-M   'P 1'
#
loop_
_entity.id
_entity.type
_entity.pdbx_description
1 polymer ?
#
loop_
_entity_poly.entity_id
_entity_poly.type
_entity_poly.pdbx_seq_one_letter_code
_entity_poly.pdbx_strand_id
1 'polypeptide(L)'
;EGIVTFKKDSSHYTIPQAVAMMKPRRVVMTFGTNDTGMEVPDFIAHYTALIQAIQQSYPYTDIIVNTVPPVPADHSNYPHMDQAKIDDFNMALLDLCEQLGVRFLNSAEALKGSDGYGIADYYTSGDIHLKSAGLKAVLNYLRTHALQTEDRRPDTNNIPTRTMEYVSNPSSAVAAPSSEAVSSSESQAESASSSESSSSESTSEDKKFEARYRVDKNGGGTLSVGNDTGNSSVTYTVTDPDKSITVTAVPAEGHVFVKWSDGLTSKTRTDTDFKQNLDVTAVFGTASVHITSEGKGAVGSSYTFLSLIHI
;
A
#
# COMPACT_ATOMS: atom_id res chain seq x y z
N GLU A 1 11.39 -7.60 -20.74
CA GLU A 1 12.59 -8.41 -20.43
C GLU A 1 12.72 -8.61 -18.91
N GLY A 2 13.28 -9.78 -18.53
CA GLY A 2 13.49 -10.08 -17.10
C GLY A 2 14.73 -9.40 -16.57
N ILE A 3 14.56 -8.58 -15.55
CA ILE A 3 15.66 -7.85 -14.88
C ILE A 3 16.14 -8.51 -13.60
N VAL A 4 15.39 -9.50 -13.09
CA VAL A 4 15.73 -10.23 -11.87
C VAL A 4 16.42 -11.53 -12.25
N THR A 5 17.66 -11.71 -11.80
CA THR A 5 18.45 -12.93 -12.06
C THR A 5 18.57 -13.76 -10.79
N PHE A 6 18.19 -15.03 -10.86
CA PHE A 6 18.43 -15.97 -9.77
C PHE A 6 19.80 -16.61 -9.91
N LYS A 7 20.63 -16.50 -8.88
CA LYS A 7 21.99 -17.05 -8.88
C LYS A 7 22.04 -18.57 -9.06
N LYS A 8 20.96 -19.27 -8.71
CA LYS A 8 20.92 -20.73 -8.72
C LYS A 8 20.93 -21.30 -10.16
N ASP A 9 20.25 -20.65 -11.08
CA ASP A 9 20.04 -21.14 -12.44
C ASP A 9 20.36 -20.09 -13.52
N SER A 10 20.78 -18.89 -13.13
CA SER A 10 21.04 -17.75 -14.02
C SER A 10 19.84 -17.31 -14.88
N SER A 11 18.64 -17.79 -14.56
CA SER A 11 17.43 -17.43 -15.28
C SER A 11 17.03 -15.98 -15.00
N HIS A 12 16.45 -15.34 -16.00
CA HIS A 12 15.98 -13.96 -15.93
C HIS A 12 14.46 -13.94 -15.80
N TYR A 13 13.98 -13.18 -14.83
CA TYR A 13 12.55 -13.06 -14.53
C TYR A 13 12.12 -11.60 -14.55
N THR A 14 10.86 -11.36 -14.93
CA THR A 14 10.23 -10.05 -14.66
C THR A 14 10.00 -9.88 -13.16
N ILE A 15 9.83 -8.66 -12.70
CA ILE A 15 9.55 -8.39 -11.27
C ILE A 15 8.30 -9.16 -10.79
N PRO A 16 7.15 -9.13 -11.50
CA PRO A 16 5.98 -9.92 -11.09
C PRO A 16 6.26 -11.43 -11.01
N GLN A 17 6.99 -11.99 -11.97
CA GLN A 17 7.38 -13.41 -11.95
C GLN A 17 8.26 -13.73 -10.74
N ALA A 18 9.25 -12.88 -10.45
CA ALA A 18 10.14 -13.05 -9.31
C ALA A 18 9.35 -12.96 -7.98
N VAL A 19 8.41 -12.03 -7.87
CA VAL A 19 7.54 -11.90 -6.70
C VAL A 19 6.67 -13.14 -6.51
N ALA A 20 6.05 -13.65 -7.58
CA ALA A 20 5.24 -14.87 -7.54
C ALA A 20 6.05 -16.11 -7.09
N MET A 21 7.31 -16.19 -7.52
CA MET A 21 8.21 -17.27 -7.15
C MET A 21 8.74 -17.15 -5.72
N MET A 22 9.18 -15.95 -5.33
CA MET A 22 9.80 -15.71 -4.02
C MET A 22 8.77 -15.55 -2.90
N LYS A 23 7.54 -15.20 -3.24
CA LYS A 23 6.45 -14.97 -2.29
C LYS A 23 6.88 -14.08 -1.10
N PRO A 24 7.46 -12.90 -1.35
CA PRO A 24 7.95 -12.04 -0.29
C PRO A 24 6.77 -11.50 0.52
N ARG A 25 6.97 -11.28 1.81
CA ARG A 25 6.00 -10.57 2.63
C ARG A 25 5.88 -9.12 2.19
N ARG A 26 7.01 -8.49 1.83
CA ARG A 26 7.07 -7.10 1.38
C ARG A 26 7.95 -6.95 0.16
N VAL A 27 7.53 -6.07 -0.73
CA VAL A 27 8.32 -5.60 -1.87
C VAL A 27 8.50 -4.10 -1.73
N VAL A 28 9.74 -3.63 -1.67
CA VAL A 28 10.07 -2.21 -1.72
C VAL A 28 10.52 -1.88 -3.13
N MET A 29 9.84 -0.92 -3.76
CA MET A 29 10.11 -0.49 -5.12
C MET A 29 10.72 0.90 -5.10
N THR A 30 11.90 1.05 -5.72
CA THR A 30 12.60 2.33 -5.88
C THR A 30 13.08 2.44 -7.32
N PHE A 31 12.29 3.09 -8.17
CA PHE A 31 12.58 3.31 -9.59
C PHE A 31 12.35 4.78 -9.92
N GLY A 32 12.99 5.29 -10.97
CA GLY A 32 12.77 6.62 -11.49
C GLY A 32 14.02 7.46 -11.66
N THR A 33 15.16 7.09 -11.03
CA THR A 33 16.40 7.88 -11.15
C THR A 33 16.82 8.05 -12.60
N ASN A 34 16.70 7.04 -13.44
CA ASN A 34 17.08 7.09 -14.85
C ASN A 34 15.95 7.58 -15.77
N ASP A 35 14.78 7.90 -15.20
CA ASP A 35 13.58 8.21 -15.97
C ASP A 35 13.22 9.70 -15.96
N THR A 36 14.14 10.58 -15.49
CA THR A 36 13.90 12.02 -15.38
C THR A 36 13.61 12.73 -16.72
N GLY A 37 13.96 12.09 -17.83
CA GLY A 37 13.56 12.54 -19.17
C GLY A 37 12.11 12.18 -19.56
N MET A 38 11.41 11.39 -18.76
CA MET A 38 10.03 10.97 -19.04
C MET A 38 9.02 12.00 -18.54
N GLU A 39 7.87 12.11 -19.19
CA GLU A 39 6.77 12.91 -18.67
C GLU A 39 6.15 12.23 -17.43
N VAL A 40 5.71 13.03 -16.45
CA VAL A 40 5.16 12.52 -15.18
C VAL A 40 3.98 11.55 -15.41
N PRO A 41 3.00 11.82 -16.29
CA PRO A 41 1.90 10.89 -16.56
C PRO A 41 2.38 9.54 -17.11
N ASP A 42 3.40 9.51 -17.97
CA ASP A 42 3.93 8.29 -18.57
C ASP A 42 4.68 7.47 -17.50
N PHE A 43 5.48 8.13 -16.68
CA PHE A 43 6.14 7.51 -15.53
C PHE A 43 5.13 6.85 -14.58
N ILE A 44 4.06 7.55 -14.23
CA ILE A 44 3.00 7.03 -13.36
C ILE A 44 2.23 5.88 -14.02
N ALA A 45 1.98 5.93 -15.33
CA ALA A 45 1.34 4.84 -16.06
C ALA A 45 2.17 3.55 -15.98
N HIS A 46 3.50 3.63 -16.15
CA HIS A 46 4.41 2.49 -16.01
C HIS A 46 4.44 1.94 -14.58
N TYR A 47 4.49 2.81 -13.59
CA TYR A 47 4.44 2.40 -12.18
C TYR A 47 3.13 1.71 -11.82
N THR A 48 2.01 2.26 -12.28
CA THR A 48 0.68 1.67 -12.12
C THR A 48 0.62 0.26 -12.68
N ALA A 49 1.05 0.09 -13.94
CA ALA A 49 1.07 -1.21 -14.60
C ALA A 49 1.92 -2.23 -13.84
N LEU A 50 3.08 -1.81 -13.32
CA LEU A 50 3.95 -2.70 -12.55
C LEU A 50 3.33 -3.11 -11.20
N ILE A 51 2.74 -2.17 -10.46
CA ILE A 51 2.05 -2.45 -9.19
C ILE A 51 0.91 -3.45 -9.44
N GLN A 52 0.06 -3.20 -10.43
CA GLN A 52 -1.05 -4.09 -10.77
C GLN A 52 -0.58 -5.47 -11.20
N ALA A 53 0.49 -5.57 -11.99
CA ALA A 53 1.07 -6.85 -12.38
C ALA A 53 1.63 -7.64 -11.18
N ILE A 54 2.22 -6.97 -10.19
CA ILE A 54 2.65 -7.61 -8.94
C ILE A 54 1.44 -8.10 -8.14
N GLN A 55 0.41 -7.28 -7.98
CA GLN A 55 -0.81 -7.64 -7.26
C GLN A 55 -1.52 -8.85 -7.90
N GLN A 56 -1.55 -8.91 -9.23
CA GLN A 56 -2.11 -10.05 -9.97
C GLN A 56 -1.28 -11.31 -9.82
N SER A 57 0.05 -11.18 -9.80
CA SER A 57 0.95 -12.36 -9.73
C SER A 57 1.04 -12.93 -8.32
N TYR A 58 0.97 -12.10 -7.27
CA TYR A 58 0.99 -12.54 -5.87
C TYR A 58 0.31 -11.51 -4.95
N PRO A 59 -1.01 -11.66 -4.69
CA PRO A 59 -1.83 -10.65 -3.99
C PRO A 59 -1.56 -10.54 -2.48
N TYR A 60 -0.73 -11.41 -1.93
CA TYR A 60 -0.45 -11.48 -0.49
C TYR A 60 0.77 -10.66 -0.05
N THR A 61 1.51 -10.08 -1.00
CA THR A 61 2.66 -9.22 -0.69
C THR A 61 2.21 -7.79 -0.38
N ASP A 62 2.84 -7.17 0.62
CA ASP A 62 2.70 -5.74 0.85
C ASP A 62 3.63 -5.00 -0.13
N ILE A 63 3.06 -4.13 -0.96
CA ILE A 63 3.83 -3.29 -1.88
C ILE A 63 4.12 -1.96 -1.18
N ILE A 64 5.39 -1.58 -1.16
CA ILE A 64 5.89 -0.32 -0.62
C ILE A 64 6.61 0.41 -1.75
N VAL A 65 6.05 1.53 -2.17
CA VAL A 65 6.69 2.44 -3.13
C VAL A 65 7.55 3.41 -2.35
N ASN A 66 8.84 3.33 -2.58
CA ASN A 66 9.79 4.24 -1.96
C ASN A 66 10.10 5.40 -2.90
N THR A 67 10.37 6.57 -2.34
CA THR A 67 10.75 7.75 -3.11
C THR A 67 11.95 7.50 -4.00
N VAL A 68 11.97 8.15 -5.16
CA VAL A 68 13.17 8.31 -5.99
C VAL A 68 14.19 9.10 -5.18
N PRO A 69 15.43 8.61 -5.02
CA PRO A 69 16.45 9.33 -4.27
C PRO A 69 16.76 10.71 -4.87
N PRO A 70 17.05 11.72 -4.04
CA PRO A 70 17.49 13.02 -4.54
C PRO A 70 18.86 12.90 -5.21
N VAL A 71 19.18 13.84 -6.10
CA VAL A 71 20.54 14.01 -6.61
C VAL A 71 21.31 15.04 -5.79
N PRO A 72 22.63 14.92 -5.62
CA PRO A 72 23.42 15.95 -4.95
C PRO A 72 23.51 17.21 -5.81
N ALA A 73 23.81 18.36 -5.20
CA ALA A 73 23.99 19.62 -5.93
C ALA A 73 25.11 19.51 -6.99
N ASP A 74 26.21 18.81 -6.66
CA ASP A 74 27.25 18.44 -7.65
C ASP A 74 26.92 17.05 -8.24
N HIS A 75 26.27 17.05 -9.39
CA HIS A 75 26.03 15.89 -10.25
C HIS A 75 26.51 16.12 -11.67
N SER A 76 27.69 16.74 -11.79
CA SER A 76 28.28 17.23 -13.05
C SER A 76 28.51 16.13 -14.10
N ASN A 77 28.65 14.87 -13.69
CA ASN A 77 28.75 13.73 -14.61
C ASN A 77 27.39 13.31 -15.19
N TYR A 78 26.28 13.83 -14.63
CA TYR A 78 24.90 13.52 -15.02
C TYR A 78 24.08 14.81 -15.23
N PRO A 79 24.50 15.69 -16.17
CA PRO A 79 23.92 17.03 -16.32
C PRO A 79 22.46 17.03 -16.79
N HIS A 80 21.94 15.88 -17.21
CA HIS A 80 20.54 15.71 -17.60
C HIS A 80 19.61 15.40 -16.42
N MET A 81 20.17 15.20 -15.23
CA MET A 81 19.38 14.94 -14.04
C MET A 81 18.77 16.24 -13.52
N ASP A 82 17.50 16.17 -13.12
CA ASP A 82 16.74 17.32 -12.61
C ASP A 82 16.10 16.96 -11.27
N GLN A 83 16.52 17.66 -10.21
CA GLN A 83 15.96 17.47 -8.87
C GLN A 83 14.48 17.86 -8.81
N ALA A 84 14.07 18.90 -9.53
CA ALA A 84 12.66 19.30 -9.55
C ALA A 84 11.78 18.21 -10.18
N LYS A 85 12.26 17.58 -11.26
CA LYS A 85 11.55 16.46 -11.88
C LYS A 85 11.46 15.24 -10.96
N ILE A 86 12.51 14.97 -10.17
CA ILE A 86 12.48 13.91 -9.14
C ILE A 86 11.44 14.22 -8.07
N ASP A 87 11.33 15.49 -7.65
CA ASP A 87 10.34 15.91 -6.68
C ASP A 87 8.92 15.78 -7.24
N ASP A 88 8.70 16.15 -8.50
CA ASP A 88 7.42 15.93 -9.20
C ASP A 88 7.06 14.44 -9.27
N PHE A 89 8.02 13.57 -9.59
CA PHE A 89 7.81 12.12 -9.57
C PHE A 89 7.41 11.62 -8.18
N ASN A 90 8.09 12.09 -7.13
CA ASN A 90 7.80 11.66 -5.77
C ASN A 90 6.42 12.11 -5.29
N MET A 91 5.98 13.31 -5.67
CA MET A 91 4.62 13.77 -5.39
C MET A 91 3.58 12.93 -6.15
N ALA A 92 3.81 12.67 -7.42
CA ALA A 92 2.91 11.85 -8.22
C ALA A 92 2.87 10.38 -7.75
N LEU A 93 3.98 9.83 -7.24
CA LEU A 93 4.02 8.51 -6.62
C LEU A 93 3.22 8.45 -5.31
N LEU A 94 3.24 9.52 -4.51
CA LEU A 94 2.41 9.62 -3.30
C LEU A 94 0.93 9.54 -3.67
N ASP A 95 0.50 10.35 -4.64
CA ASP A 95 -0.88 10.34 -5.14
C ASP A 95 -1.28 8.98 -5.72
N LEU A 96 -0.39 8.34 -6.48
CA LEU A 96 -0.61 6.99 -7.01
C LEU A 96 -0.79 5.96 -5.90
N CYS A 97 0.06 6.01 -4.86
CA CYS A 97 -0.04 5.10 -3.73
C CYS A 97 -1.37 5.23 -3.00
N GLU A 98 -1.85 6.45 -2.83
CA GLU A 98 -3.17 6.72 -2.25
C GLU A 98 -4.28 6.13 -3.13
N GLN A 99 -4.22 6.34 -4.45
CA GLN A 99 -5.21 5.82 -5.40
C GLN A 99 -5.27 4.29 -5.42
N LEU A 100 -4.12 3.63 -5.37
CA LEU A 100 -4.02 2.17 -5.46
C LEU A 100 -4.08 1.46 -4.10
N GLY A 101 -4.12 2.20 -2.98
CA GLY A 101 -4.11 1.64 -1.64
C GLY A 101 -2.82 0.88 -1.31
N VAL A 102 -1.70 1.24 -1.94
CA VAL A 102 -0.36 0.71 -1.62
C VAL A 102 0.40 1.67 -0.72
N ARG A 103 1.51 1.22 -0.14
CA ARG A 103 2.25 2.00 0.84
C ARG A 103 3.26 2.91 0.17
N PHE A 104 3.35 4.16 0.64
CA PHE A 104 4.39 5.10 0.25
C PHE A 104 5.42 5.24 1.38
N LEU A 105 6.70 5.30 1.03
CA LEU A 105 7.81 5.49 1.96
C LEU A 105 8.70 6.62 1.48
N ASN A 106 8.86 7.67 2.29
CA ASN A 106 9.65 8.84 1.94
C ASN A 106 11.10 8.75 2.43
N SER A 107 11.88 7.78 1.94
CA SER A 107 13.29 7.69 2.34
C SER A 107 14.18 8.82 1.82
N ALA A 108 13.71 9.60 0.85
CA ALA A 108 14.39 10.80 0.38
C ALA A 108 14.60 11.83 1.51
N GLU A 109 13.72 11.85 2.51
CA GLU A 109 13.86 12.70 3.71
C GLU A 109 15.19 12.46 4.44
N ALA A 110 15.65 11.20 4.53
CA ALA A 110 16.94 10.87 5.14
C ALA A 110 18.15 11.20 4.26
N LEU A 111 17.93 11.55 3.02
CA LEU A 111 18.99 11.82 2.03
C LEU A 111 19.11 13.28 1.65
N LYS A 112 18.05 14.09 1.84
CA LYS A 112 18.03 15.52 1.46
C LYS A 112 18.71 16.39 2.50
N GLY A 113 19.50 17.35 2.02
CA GLY A 113 20.00 18.47 2.78
C GLY A 113 18.98 19.62 2.86
N SER A 114 19.33 20.67 3.60
CA SER A 114 18.49 21.88 3.76
C SER A 114 18.37 22.69 2.47
N ASP A 115 19.20 22.43 1.48
CA ASP A 115 19.17 23.03 0.15
C ASP A 115 18.23 22.33 -0.83
N GLY A 116 17.60 21.23 -0.40
CA GLY A 116 16.71 20.43 -1.22
C GLY A 116 17.40 19.37 -2.09
N TYR A 117 18.73 19.38 -2.14
CA TYR A 117 19.54 18.39 -2.83
C TYR A 117 19.98 17.25 -1.89
N GLY A 118 20.54 16.20 -2.48
CA GLY A 118 21.13 15.12 -1.72
C GLY A 118 22.35 15.59 -0.91
N ILE A 119 22.48 15.13 0.33
CA ILE A 119 23.61 15.41 1.22
C ILE A 119 24.90 14.94 0.54
N ALA A 120 25.82 15.86 0.23
CA ALA A 120 27.02 15.60 -0.56
C ALA A 120 27.87 14.41 -0.04
N ASP A 121 27.94 14.23 1.28
CA ASP A 121 28.69 13.11 1.89
C ASP A 121 28.12 11.73 1.57
N TYR A 122 26.89 11.66 1.10
CA TYR A 122 26.24 10.40 0.71
C TYR A 122 26.51 9.99 -0.73
N TYR A 123 27.15 10.87 -1.53
CA TYR A 123 27.41 10.65 -2.94
C TYR A 123 28.91 10.76 -3.26
N THR A 124 29.32 10.19 -4.37
CA THR A 124 30.63 10.48 -4.96
C THR A 124 30.55 11.85 -5.66
N SER A 125 31.60 12.67 -5.60
CA SER A 125 31.61 13.99 -6.25
C SER A 125 31.30 13.85 -7.74
N GLY A 126 30.41 14.69 -8.23
CA GLY A 126 29.90 14.67 -9.60
C GLY A 126 29.00 13.52 -9.97
N ASP A 127 28.65 12.62 -9.03
CA ASP A 127 27.92 11.38 -9.28
C ASP A 127 26.56 11.40 -8.54
N ILE A 128 25.63 10.58 -9.03
CA ILE A 128 24.28 10.41 -8.47
C ILE A 128 24.13 9.11 -7.66
N HIS A 129 25.15 8.26 -7.64
CA HIS A 129 25.09 6.98 -6.94
C HIS A 129 25.42 7.13 -5.46
N LEU A 130 24.58 6.54 -4.62
CA LEU A 130 24.76 6.55 -3.17
C LEU A 130 25.98 5.73 -2.75
N LYS A 131 26.84 6.34 -1.94
CA LYS A 131 27.89 5.62 -1.17
C LYS A 131 27.26 4.79 -0.04
N SER A 132 28.10 4.00 0.61
CA SER A 132 27.69 3.19 1.77
C SER A 132 26.99 3.99 2.87
N ALA A 133 27.38 5.25 3.09
CA ALA A 133 26.74 6.12 4.08
C ALA A 133 25.28 6.44 3.70
N GLY A 134 25.03 6.83 2.45
CA GLY A 134 23.67 7.08 1.96
C GLY A 134 22.81 5.80 1.94
N LEU A 135 23.39 4.67 1.48
CA LEU A 135 22.68 3.38 1.54
C LEU A 135 22.31 2.97 2.98
N LYS A 136 23.19 3.23 3.95
CA LYS A 136 22.88 2.99 5.38
C LYS A 136 21.78 3.91 5.87
N ALA A 137 21.75 5.18 5.45
CA ALA A 137 20.67 6.11 5.79
C ALA A 137 19.31 5.59 5.28
N VAL A 138 19.23 5.17 4.01
CA VAL A 138 18.02 4.56 3.44
C VAL A 138 17.61 3.31 4.21
N LEU A 139 18.53 2.37 4.46
CA LEU A 139 18.23 1.15 5.19
C LEU A 139 17.79 1.41 6.63
N ASN A 140 18.37 2.40 7.28
CA ASN A 140 17.94 2.82 8.61
C ASN A 140 16.54 3.42 8.57
N TYR A 141 16.26 4.27 7.59
CA TYR A 141 14.92 4.84 7.40
C TYR A 141 13.86 3.75 7.17
N LEU A 142 14.14 2.78 6.30
CA LEU A 142 13.28 1.61 6.08
C LEU A 142 12.98 0.83 7.38
N ARG A 143 13.97 0.71 8.25
CA ARG A 143 13.83 -0.02 9.53
C ARG A 143 13.01 0.74 10.56
N THR A 144 13.20 2.05 10.64
CA THR A 144 12.55 2.91 11.65
C THR A 144 11.14 3.32 11.23
N HIS A 145 10.82 3.25 9.94
CA HIS A 145 9.49 3.57 9.38
C HIS A 145 8.78 2.32 8.85
N ALA A 146 9.13 1.14 9.38
CA ALA A 146 8.53 -0.12 8.95
C ALA A 146 7.07 -0.20 9.38
N LEU A 147 6.18 -0.40 8.42
CA LEU A 147 4.78 -0.66 8.67
C LEU A 147 4.61 -2.03 9.33
N GLN A 148 3.89 -2.07 10.43
CA GLN A 148 3.46 -3.31 11.07
C GLN A 148 2.19 -3.80 10.40
N THR A 149 2.29 -4.90 9.66
CA THR A 149 1.16 -5.56 9.00
C THR A 149 1.14 -7.03 9.34
N GLU A 150 -0.04 -7.63 9.32
CA GLU A 150 -0.19 -9.08 9.43
C GLU A 150 0.43 -9.78 8.20
N ASP A 151 1.05 -10.93 8.41
CA ASP A 151 1.54 -11.76 7.31
C ASP A 151 0.37 -12.57 6.73
N ARG A 152 -0.10 -12.17 5.54
CA ARG A 152 -1.25 -12.75 4.86
C ARG A 152 -0.91 -13.92 3.93
N ARG A 153 0.36 -14.32 3.85
CA ARG A 153 0.81 -15.36 2.93
C ARG A 153 0.27 -16.73 3.36
N PRO A 154 -0.47 -17.43 2.49
CA PRO A 154 -1.17 -18.65 2.87
C PRO A 154 -0.25 -19.85 3.07
N ASP A 155 0.84 -19.95 2.29
CA ASP A 155 1.83 -21.03 2.37
C ASP A 155 3.20 -20.52 1.96
N THR A 156 4.17 -20.65 2.86
CA THR A 156 5.54 -20.22 2.65
C THR A 156 6.55 -21.36 2.65
N ASN A 157 6.11 -22.61 2.74
CA ASN A 157 6.99 -23.79 2.85
C ASN A 157 7.85 -24.01 1.60
N ASN A 158 7.36 -23.60 0.44
CA ASN A 158 8.04 -23.75 -0.84
C ASN A 158 8.74 -22.48 -1.33
N ILE A 159 8.94 -21.49 -0.47
CA ILE A 159 9.70 -20.31 -0.82
C ILE A 159 11.19 -20.69 -0.93
N PRO A 160 11.87 -20.32 -2.04
CA PRO A 160 13.30 -20.54 -2.14
C PRO A 160 14.03 -19.83 -1.00
N THR A 161 14.62 -20.59 -0.10
CA THR A 161 15.41 -20.05 1.00
C THR A 161 16.74 -19.56 0.46
N ARG A 162 17.02 -18.29 0.68
CA ARG A 162 18.37 -17.77 0.59
C ARG A 162 19.04 -18.04 1.94
N THR A 163 20.00 -18.93 1.98
CA THR A 163 20.91 -19.05 3.12
C THR A 163 21.73 -17.76 3.22
N MET A 164 21.26 -16.82 4.00
CA MET A 164 22.08 -15.73 4.51
C MET A 164 22.43 -16.12 5.95
N GLU A 165 23.70 -16.30 6.22
CA GLU A 165 24.15 -16.24 7.59
C GLU A 165 23.89 -14.82 8.09
N TYR A 166 22.84 -14.67 8.88
CA TYR A 166 22.65 -13.47 9.66
C TYR A 166 23.69 -13.48 10.77
N VAL A 167 24.69 -12.62 10.66
CA VAL A 167 25.44 -12.20 11.84
C VAL A 167 24.44 -11.40 12.68
N SER A 168 23.81 -12.08 13.65
CA SER A 168 22.96 -11.44 14.63
C SER A 168 23.80 -10.48 15.45
N ASN A 169 23.54 -9.19 15.34
CA ASN A 169 24.02 -8.21 16.31
C ASN A 169 23.33 -8.53 17.66
N PRO A 170 24.05 -8.85 18.73
CA PRO A 170 23.48 -9.32 19.99
C PRO A 170 22.91 -8.19 20.87
N SER A 171 22.41 -7.12 20.30
CA SER A 171 21.85 -6.02 21.09
C SER A 171 20.48 -5.64 20.59
N SER A 172 19.48 -6.41 20.95
CA SER A 172 18.06 -6.06 21.09
C SER A 172 17.21 -7.34 21.13
N ALA A 173 17.47 -8.21 22.09
CA ALA A 173 16.50 -9.25 22.46
C ALA A 173 15.48 -8.63 23.42
N VAL A 174 14.37 -8.12 22.89
CA VAL A 174 13.15 -7.98 23.68
C VAL A 174 12.44 -9.32 23.62
N ALA A 175 12.39 -9.98 24.77
CA ALA A 175 11.75 -11.26 24.95
C ALA A 175 10.27 -11.21 24.59
N ALA A 176 9.85 -12.11 23.70
CA ALA A 176 8.45 -12.39 23.47
C ALA A 176 7.91 -13.22 24.66
N PRO A 177 6.67 -12.95 25.14
CA PRO A 177 6.07 -13.79 26.17
C PRO A 177 5.68 -15.14 25.57
N SER A 178 6.13 -16.21 26.22
CA SER A 178 5.71 -17.57 25.98
C SER A 178 4.24 -17.74 26.37
N SER A 179 3.38 -18.17 25.46
CA SER A 179 2.06 -18.66 25.79
C SER A 179 2.12 -20.19 25.92
N GLU A 180 1.85 -20.66 27.12
CA GLU A 180 1.70 -22.06 27.46
C GLU A 180 0.48 -22.67 26.77
N ALA A 181 0.66 -23.89 26.32
CA ALA A 181 -0.37 -24.75 25.79
C ALA A 181 -1.34 -25.20 26.89
N VAL A 182 -2.63 -25.07 26.66
CA VAL A 182 -3.64 -25.83 27.37
C VAL A 182 -4.41 -26.69 26.39
N SER A 183 -4.20 -27.99 26.58
CA SER A 183 -4.92 -29.10 25.97
C SER A 183 -6.21 -29.35 26.76
N SER A 184 -7.31 -29.62 26.06
CA SER A 184 -8.35 -30.63 26.40
C SER A 184 -9.53 -30.48 25.44
N SER A 185 -9.76 -31.47 24.68
CA SER A 185 -10.59 -32.68 24.72
C SER A 185 -12.05 -32.46 24.29
N GLU A 186 -12.34 -33.12 23.19
CA GLU A 186 -13.52 -33.89 22.78
C GLU A 186 -14.91 -33.54 23.36
N SER A 187 -15.87 -33.36 22.48
CA SER A 187 -16.95 -34.38 22.39
C SER A 187 -17.82 -34.16 21.14
N GLN A 188 -18.12 -35.29 20.54
CA GLN A 188 -19.06 -35.54 19.43
C GLN A 188 -20.51 -35.30 19.83
N ALA A 189 -21.34 -34.95 18.88
CA ALA A 189 -22.67 -35.57 18.73
C ALA A 189 -23.25 -35.31 17.33
N GLU A 190 -23.58 -36.41 16.69
CA GLU A 190 -24.36 -36.60 15.47
C GLU A 190 -25.82 -36.12 15.59
N SER A 191 -26.42 -35.78 14.48
CA SER A 191 -27.51 -36.48 13.77
C SER A 191 -28.16 -35.51 12.78
N ALA A 192 -28.20 -35.80 11.57
CA ALA A 192 -28.95 -36.66 10.67
C ALA A 192 -30.41 -36.19 10.40
N SER A 193 -30.71 -36.20 9.09
CA SER A 193 -32.01 -36.41 8.45
C SER A 193 -32.92 -35.18 8.30
N SER A 194 -33.57 -34.90 7.19
CA SER A 194 -33.86 -35.64 5.94
C SER A 194 -34.55 -34.66 4.96
N SER A 195 -34.29 -34.91 3.69
CA SER A 195 -35.11 -34.71 2.49
C SER A 195 -36.53 -34.13 2.63
N GLU A 196 -36.86 -33.17 1.77
CA GLU A 196 -37.92 -33.41 0.77
C GLU A 196 -37.89 -32.38 -0.35
N SER A 197 -37.97 -32.88 -1.56
CA SER A 197 -38.17 -32.19 -2.80
C SER A 197 -39.60 -31.67 -2.94
N SER A 198 -39.79 -30.46 -3.36
CA SER A 198 -40.99 -30.08 -4.11
C SER A 198 -40.62 -29.05 -5.17
N SER A 199 -40.77 -29.50 -6.41
CA SER A 199 -40.84 -28.67 -7.60
C SER A 199 -42.07 -27.76 -7.51
N SER A 200 -41.87 -26.48 -7.64
CA SER A 200 -42.95 -25.58 -8.09
C SER A 200 -42.32 -24.56 -9.02
N GLU A 201 -42.79 -24.58 -10.26
CA GLU A 201 -42.72 -23.47 -11.18
C GLU A 201 -43.12 -22.18 -10.47
N SER A 202 -42.28 -21.17 -10.47
CA SER A 202 -42.69 -19.81 -10.15
C SER A 202 -42.12 -18.85 -11.17
N THR A 203 -43.04 -18.24 -11.89
CA THR A 203 -43.00 -16.96 -12.53
C THR A 203 -41.84 -16.09 -12.08
N SER A 204 -41.04 -15.56 -13.03
CA SER A 204 -40.02 -14.58 -12.80
C SER A 204 -40.63 -13.30 -12.19
N GLU A 205 -40.71 -13.23 -10.88
CA GLU A 205 -40.78 -11.93 -10.22
C GLU A 205 -39.41 -11.24 -10.38
N ASP A 206 -39.46 -10.05 -10.97
CA ASP A 206 -38.26 -9.17 -11.04
C ASP A 206 -37.72 -8.96 -9.63
N LYS A 207 -36.67 -9.69 -9.27
CA LYS A 207 -36.01 -9.55 -7.98
C LYS A 207 -35.39 -8.18 -7.92
N LYS A 208 -35.92 -7.31 -7.07
CA LYS A 208 -35.35 -5.98 -6.78
C LYS A 208 -34.47 -6.09 -5.55
N PHE A 209 -33.25 -5.59 -5.68
CA PHE A 209 -32.32 -5.46 -4.58
C PHE A 209 -32.12 -3.98 -4.23
N GLU A 210 -31.74 -3.70 -3.00
CA GLU A 210 -31.39 -2.36 -2.55
C GLU A 210 -29.90 -2.32 -2.28
N ALA A 211 -29.18 -1.38 -2.90
CA ALA A 211 -27.78 -1.09 -2.60
C ALA A 211 -27.71 0.26 -1.89
N ARG A 212 -27.32 0.24 -0.62
CA ARG A 212 -27.22 1.40 0.25
C ARG A 212 -25.78 1.64 0.67
N TYR A 213 -25.31 2.87 0.44
CA TYR A 213 -23.99 3.35 0.84
C TYR A 213 -24.18 4.51 1.81
N ARG A 214 -23.46 4.51 2.91
CA ARG A 214 -23.59 5.53 3.96
C ARG A 214 -22.23 5.99 4.47
N VAL A 215 -22.19 7.18 5.03
CA VAL A 215 -21.07 7.64 5.85
C VAL A 215 -21.30 7.21 7.29
N ASP A 216 -20.24 6.87 8.02
CA ASP A 216 -20.32 6.58 9.45
C ASP A 216 -20.99 7.74 10.21
N LYS A 217 -21.71 7.41 11.25
CA LYS A 217 -22.38 8.37 12.15
C LYS A 217 -21.44 9.39 12.78
N ASN A 218 -20.14 9.08 12.88
CA ASN A 218 -19.14 9.98 13.40
C ASN A 218 -18.73 11.04 12.35
N GLY A 219 -19.19 10.91 11.10
CA GLY A 219 -18.84 11.82 10.03
C GLY A 219 -17.41 11.61 9.53
N GLY A 220 -16.77 12.70 9.11
CA GLY A 220 -15.37 12.69 8.66
C GLY A 220 -15.20 12.63 7.14
N GLY A 221 -16.30 12.62 6.38
CA GLY A 221 -16.26 12.63 4.92
C GLY A 221 -17.63 12.57 4.29
N THR A 222 -17.66 12.40 2.97
CA THR A 222 -18.85 12.30 2.15
C THR A 222 -18.71 11.19 1.12
N LEU A 223 -19.76 10.90 0.36
CA LEU A 223 -19.77 9.99 -0.76
C LEU A 223 -19.89 10.76 -2.07
N SER A 224 -19.22 10.27 -3.11
CA SER A 224 -19.33 10.76 -4.47
C SER A 224 -19.73 9.62 -5.40
N VAL A 225 -20.65 9.90 -6.33
CA VAL A 225 -21.09 8.98 -7.39
C VAL A 225 -21.12 9.71 -8.70
N GLY A 226 -20.24 9.38 -9.62
CA GLY A 226 -20.07 10.14 -10.85
C GLY A 226 -19.74 11.61 -10.55
N ASN A 227 -20.60 12.52 -11.04
CA ASN A 227 -20.47 13.96 -10.80
C ASN A 227 -21.22 14.46 -9.56
N ASP A 228 -21.94 13.59 -8.87
CA ASP A 228 -22.69 13.93 -7.66
C ASP A 228 -21.81 13.71 -6.45
N THR A 229 -21.57 14.78 -5.67
CA THR A 229 -20.63 14.81 -4.56
C THR A 229 -21.29 15.34 -3.29
N GLY A 230 -20.68 15.06 -2.14
CA GLY A 230 -21.14 15.63 -0.85
C GLY A 230 -22.28 14.86 -0.18
N ASN A 231 -22.58 13.66 -0.61
CA ASN A 231 -23.67 12.84 -0.08
C ASN A 231 -23.26 12.17 1.23
N SER A 232 -24.14 12.18 2.24
CA SER A 232 -23.97 11.37 3.47
C SER A 232 -24.52 9.95 3.32
N SER A 233 -25.40 9.73 2.34
CA SER A 233 -26.01 8.43 2.01
C SER A 233 -26.47 8.43 0.56
N VAL A 234 -26.28 7.29 -0.11
CA VAL A 234 -26.79 7.04 -1.46
C VAL A 234 -27.46 5.68 -1.47
N THR A 235 -28.66 5.59 -2.07
CA THR A 235 -29.41 4.35 -2.17
C THR A 235 -29.89 4.13 -3.60
N TYR A 236 -29.67 2.91 -4.10
CA TYR A 236 -30.10 2.48 -5.41
C TYR A 236 -31.05 1.30 -5.33
N THR A 237 -32.13 1.34 -6.08
CA THR A 237 -32.91 0.14 -6.38
C THR A 237 -32.30 -0.54 -7.61
N VAL A 238 -31.83 -1.75 -7.44
CA VAL A 238 -31.19 -2.56 -8.47
C VAL A 238 -32.22 -3.56 -8.99
N THR A 239 -32.69 -3.32 -10.22
CA THR A 239 -33.62 -4.23 -10.93
C THR A 239 -32.87 -5.11 -11.94
N ASP A 240 -31.68 -4.70 -12.33
CA ASP A 240 -30.76 -5.44 -13.19
C ASP A 240 -29.58 -5.90 -12.34
N PRO A 241 -29.43 -7.22 -12.06
CA PRO A 241 -28.34 -7.73 -11.23
C PRO A 241 -26.95 -7.46 -11.81
N ASP A 242 -26.82 -7.29 -13.12
CA ASP A 242 -25.55 -6.99 -13.80
C ASP A 242 -25.18 -5.49 -13.76
N LYS A 243 -26.05 -4.66 -13.17
CA LYS A 243 -25.77 -3.24 -13.01
C LYS A 243 -24.52 -3.02 -12.16
N SER A 244 -23.64 -2.15 -12.66
CA SER A 244 -22.45 -1.70 -11.94
C SER A 244 -22.73 -0.37 -11.22
N ILE A 245 -22.40 -0.28 -9.93
CA ILE A 245 -22.51 0.93 -9.11
C ILE A 245 -21.14 1.24 -8.54
N THR A 246 -20.60 2.42 -8.89
CA THR A 246 -19.30 2.90 -8.39
C THR A 246 -19.53 4.05 -7.42
N VAL A 247 -19.00 3.93 -6.21
CA VAL A 247 -19.08 4.93 -5.13
C VAL A 247 -17.69 5.22 -4.59
N THR A 248 -17.37 6.48 -4.38
CA THR A 248 -16.11 6.94 -3.80
C THR A 248 -16.35 7.61 -2.46
N ALA A 249 -15.64 7.19 -1.43
CA ALA A 249 -15.58 7.87 -0.14
C ALA A 249 -14.58 9.03 -0.22
N VAL A 250 -15.04 10.23 0.12
CA VAL A 250 -14.27 11.48 0.04
C VAL A 250 -14.06 12.00 1.48
N PRO A 251 -12.83 11.90 2.03
CA PRO A 251 -12.54 12.43 3.36
C PRO A 251 -12.73 13.95 3.43
N ALA A 252 -13.23 14.43 4.57
CA ALA A 252 -13.23 15.84 4.90
C ALA A 252 -11.83 16.30 5.35
N GLU A 253 -11.62 17.61 5.42
CA GLU A 253 -10.37 18.18 5.93
C GLU A 253 -10.05 17.64 7.33
N GLY A 254 -8.82 17.21 7.54
CA GLY A 254 -8.37 16.60 8.79
C GLY A 254 -8.83 15.16 9.03
N HIS A 255 -9.45 14.53 8.04
CA HIS A 255 -9.89 13.15 8.12
C HIS A 255 -9.27 12.29 7.02
N VAL A 256 -9.26 10.97 7.24
CA VAL A 256 -8.81 9.96 6.29
C VAL A 256 -9.87 8.87 6.15
N PHE A 257 -10.03 8.34 4.96
CA PHE A 257 -10.86 7.15 4.77
C PHE A 257 -10.10 5.92 5.31
N VAL A 258 -10.76 5.15 6.17
CA VAL A 258 -10.16 3.97 6.80
C VAL A 258 -10.54 2.71 6.03
N LYS A 259 -11.84 2.45 5.90
CA LYS A 259 -12.39 1.29 5.21
C LYS A 259 -13.90 1.41 5.03
N TRP A 260 -14.47 0.54 4.24
CA TRP A 260 -15.90 0.23 4.25
C TRP A 260 -16.22 -0.77 5.37
N SER A 261 -17.46 -0.81 5.82
CA SER A 261 -17.91 -1.69 6.91
C SER A 261 -17.75 -3.18 6.63
N ASP A 262 -17.68 -3.57 5.36
CA ASP A 262 -17.42 -4.93 4.88
C ASP A 262 -15.93 -5.27 4.78
N GLY A 263 -15.05 -4.34 5.20
CA GLY A 263 -13.59 -4.53 5.25
C GLY A 263 -12.84 -4.04 4.01
N LEU A 264 -13.51 -3.59 2.94
CA LEU A 264 -12.83 -3.06 1.75
C LEU A 264 -12.10 -1.75 2.11
N THR A 265 -10.79 -1.67 1.79
CA THR A 265 -9.93 -0.53 2.12
C THR A 265 -9.73 0.45 0.97
N SER A 266 -10.17 0.13 -0.24
CA SER A 266 -10.18 1.09 -1.35
C SER A 266 -11.26 2.14 -1.13
N LYS A 267 -10.91 3.43 -1.22
CA LYS A 267 -11.88 4.53 -1.11
C LYS A 267 -12.94 4.51 -2.20
N THR A 268 -12.58 4.04 -3.39
CA THR A 268 -13.52 3.81 -4.49
C THR A 268 -13.87 2.32 -4.55
N ARG A 269 -15.15 2.04 -4.55
CA ARG A 269 -15.67 0.69 -4.71
C ARG A 269 -16.60 0.60 -5.91
N THR A 270 -16.61 -0.54 -6.56
CA THR A 270 -17.54 -0.87 -7.63
C THR A 270 -18.21 -2.20 -7.29
N ASP A 271 -19.51 -2.17 -7.14
CA ASP A 271 -20.32 -3.35 -6.84
C ASP A 271 -21.11 -3.76 -8.07
N THR A 272 -21.09 -5.07 -8.35
CA THR A 272 -21.76 -5.72 -9.49
C THR A 272 -22.34 -7.05 -9.02
N ASP A 273 -23.13 -7.72 -9.88
CA ASP A 273 -23.69 -9.07 -9.60
C ASP A 273 -24.47 -9.12 -8.29
N PHE A 274 -25.49 -8.25 -8.19
CA PHE A 274 -26.33 -8.14 -6.98
C PHE A 274 -27.22 -9.38 -6.79
N LYS A 275 -26.92 -10.19 -5.79
CA LYS A 275 -27.69 -11.39 -5.40
C LYS A 275 -28.49 -11.19 -4.12
N GLN A 276 -28.24 -10.10 -3.41
CA GLN A 276 -28.90 -9.69 -2.16
C GLN A 276 -28.79 -8.18 -1.98
N ASN A 277 -29.50 -7.65 -0.99
CA ASN A 277 -29.35 -6.25 -0.62
C ASN A 277 -27.92 -5.99 -0.11
N LEU A 278 -27.35 -4.83 -0.49
CA LEU A 278 -26.07 -4.35 -0.03
C LEU A 278 -26.29 -3.15 0.91
N ASP A 279 -25.70 -3.18 2.09
CA ASP A 279 -25.69 -2.04 3.02
C ASP A 279 -24.27 -1.87 3.58
N VAL A 280 -23.56 -0.85 3.14
CA VAL A 280 -22.18 -0.59 3.49
C VAL A 280 -21.96 0.84 3.94
N THR A 281 -21.06 1.00 4.89
CA THR A 281 -20.74 2.29 5.52
C THR A 281 -19.29 2.63 5.31
N ALA A 282 -19.00 3.85 4.82
CA ALA A 282 -17.66 4.41 4.77
C ALA A 282 -17.24 4.89 6.16
N VAL A 283 -16.15 4.36 6.65
CA VAL A 283 -15.57 4.71 7.96
C VAL A 283 -14.40 5.64 7.75
N PHE A 284 -14.42 6.79 8.44
CA PHE A 284 -13.37 7.78 8.42
C PHE A 284 -12.72 7.89 9.79
N GLY A 285 -11.42 8.15 9.81
CA GLY A 285 -10.64 8.45 11.02
C GLY A 285 -10.14 9.88 11.01
N THR A 286 -9.80 10.43 12.18
CA THR A 286 -9.08 11.69 12.29
C THR A 286 -7.62 11.50 12.00
N ALA A 287 -7.06 12.32 11.09
CA ALA A 287 -5.62 12.40 10.92
C ALA A 287 -5.01 13.10 12.15
N SER A 288 -4.21 12.38 12.95
CA SER A 288 -3.47 12.99 14.06
C SER A 288 -1.97 12.83 13.82
N VAL A 289 -1.24 13.95 13.92
CA VAL A 289 0.22 13.94 13.92
C VAL A 289 0.69 13.98 15.37
N HIS A 290 1.35 12.93 15.80
CA HIS A 290 2.01 12.89 17.10
C HIS A 290 3.51 13.11 16.89
N ILE A 291 4.00 14.27 17.34
CA ILE A 291 5.43 14.61 17.27
C ILE A 291 6.02 14.36 18.66
N THR A 292 6.87 13.34 18.77
CA THR A 292 7.72 13.12 19.94
C THR A 292 9.13 13.60 19.61
N SER A 293 9.66 14.58 20.35
CA SER A 293 11.08 14.92 20.29
C SER A 293 11.81 14.22 21.42
N GLU A 294 12.66 13.27 21.11
CA GLU A 294 13.67 12.73 22.03
C GLU A 294 15.00 13.43 21.74
N GLY A 295 15.35 14.44 22.53
CA GLY A 295 16.65 15.12 22.45
C GLY A 295 16.60 16.58 22.87
N LYS A 296 17.76 17.17 23.18
CA LYS A 296 17.98 18.56 23.59
C LYS A 296 17.90 19.50 22.40
N GLY A 297 16.75 19.65 21.77
CA GLY A 297 16.53 20.58 20.67
C GLY A 297 15.30 21.46 20.94
N ALA A 298 15.40 22.77 20.68
CA ALA A 298 14.28 23.69 20.78
C ALA A 298 13.30 23.44 19.62
N VAL A 299 12.02 23.23 19.93
CA VAL A 299 10.94 23.25 18.95
C VAL A 299 10.72 24.72 18.54
N GLY A 300 11.14 25.10 17.35
CA GLY A 300 11.05 26.51 16.90
C GLY A 300 11.00 26.72 15.40
N SER A 301 10.90 25.66 14.61
CA SER A 301 10.83 25.78 13.15
C SER A 301 9.52 25.17 12.65
N SER A 302 8.79 25.89 11.81
CA SER A 302 7.62 25.36 11.12
C SER A 302 8.09 24.33 10.10
N TYR A 303 7.75 23.08 10.31
CA TYR A 303 7.93 22.01 9.35
C TYR A 303 6.61 21.77 8.63
N THR A 304 6.62 21.86 7.31
CA THR A 304 5.50 21.36 6.51
C THR A 304 5.73 19.87 6.31
N PHE A 305 5.03 19.05 7.08
CA PHE A 305 5.05 17.60 6.87
C PHE A 305 3.97 17.23 5.89
N LEU A 306 4.36 16.78 4.70
CA LEU A 306 3.55 15.90 3.87
C LEU A 306 3.85 14.46 4.31
N SER A 307 3.33 14.07 5.45
CA SER A 307 3.41 12.71 5.94
C SER A 307 2.05 12.05 5.80
N LEU A 308 2.00 11.00 5.01
CA LEU A 308 0.85 10.10 4.99
C LEU A 308 0.85 9.37 6.33
N ILE A 309 -0.11 9.70 7.19
CA ILE A 309 -0.27 9.07 8.49
C ILE A 309 -0.85 7.68 8.29
N HIS A 310 -0.18 6.68 8.83
CA HIS A 310 -0.68 5.32 8.88
C HIS A 310 -1.40 5.12 10.22
N ILE A 311 -2.65 4.78 10.14
CA ILE A 311 -3.44 4.26 11.26
C ILE A 311 -3.33 2.75 11.29
#